data_3eae4aca8dcd415332dd8ceaa173b455
#
_entry.id   3eae4aca8dcd415332dd8ceaa173b455
#
_cell.length_a   1.000
_cell.length_b   1.000
_cell.length_c   1.000
_cell.angle_alpha   90.00
_cell.angle_beta   90.00
_cell.angle_gamma   90.00
#
_symmetry.space_group_name_H-M   'P 1'
#
loop_
_entity.id
_entity.type
_entity.pdbx_description
1 polymer ?
#
loop_
_entity_poly.entity_id
_entity_poly.type
_entity_poly.pdbx_seq_one_letter_code
_entity_poly.pdbx_strand_id
1 'polypeptide(L)'
;MSRKWKKFGELTRKCYMDLAGLEKSLNCWDEAFEALKEAVAAERREEPEYAAELYALDEETDYEYDVQGWLEDYLDDLDMRESKEKLLEVCDELIGLFRWEEEKPSDIRFLKASALRDLGRAEEAAAFCEKWLAREPDDYMAVAAGIYAFLEIR
;
A
#
# COMPACT_ATOMS: atom_id res chain seq x y z
N MET A 1 -17.27 5.46 -16.12
CA MET A 1 -16.02 5.58 -15.35
C MET A 1 -15.73 7.06 -15.08
N SER A 2 -15.35 7.40 -13.86
CA SER A 2 -15.18 8.80 -13.46
C SER A 2 -13.91 9.43 -14.04
N ARG A 3 -13.89 10.77 -14.10
CA ARG A 3 -12.70 11.54 -14.48
C ARG A 3 -11.51 11.25 -13.56
N LYS A 4 -11.79 10.88 -12.31
CA LYS A 4 -10.75 10.63 -11.30
C LYS A 4 -9.95 9.38 -11.64
N TRP A 5 -10.60 8.36 -12.19
CA TRP A 5 -9.89 7.18 -12.69
C TRP A 5 -9.00 7.50 -13.89
N LYS A 6 -9.46 8.36 -14.78
CA LYS A 6 -8.65 8.81 -15.92
C LYS A 6 -7.40 9.54 -15.45
N LYS A 7 -7.54 10.41 -14.44
CA LYS A 7 -6.41 11.12 -13.85
C LYS A 7 -5.40 10.15 -13.25
N PHE A 8 -5.87 9.14 -12.53
CA PHE A 8 -5.00 8.07 -12.02
C PHE A 8 -4.23 7.39 -13.16
N GLY A 9 -4.92 7.02 -14.23
CA GLY A 9 -4.30 6.38 -15.41
C GLY A 9 -3.24 7.23 -16.06
N GLU A 10 -3.47 8.54 -16.20
CA GLU A 10 -2.49 9.47 -16.75
C GLU A 10 -1.25 9.57 -15.86
N LEU A 11 -1.44 9.64 -14.55
CA LEU A 11 -0.34 9.74 -13.59
C LEU A 11 0.47 8.45 -13.52
N THR A 12 -0.18 7.28 -13.55
CA THR A 12 0.55 6.01 -13.55
C THR A 12 1.36 5.83 -14.82
N ARG A 13 0.85 6.28 -15.97
CA ARG A 13 1.61 6.29 -17.20
C ARG A 13 2.90 7.12 -17.04
N LYS A 14 2.79 8.31 -16.44
CA LYS A 14 3.95 9.15 -16.15
C LYS A 14 4.96 8.47 -15.23
N CYS A 15 4.47 7.74 -14.22
CA CYS A 15 5.34 6.98 -13.32
C CYS A 15 6.23 6.01 -14.10
N TYR A 16 5.65 5.24 -15.01
CA TYR A 16 6.40 4.27 -15.79
C TYR A 16 7.29 4.93 -16.84
N MET A 17 6.87 6.05 -17.41
CA MET A 17 7.71 6.82 -18.33
C MET A 17 8.92 7.41 -17.62
N ASP A 18 8.75 7.90 -16.39
CA ASP A 18 9.85 8.39 -15.57
C ASP A 18 10.81 7.24 -15.22
N LEU A 19 10.28 6.10 -14.81
CA LEU A 19 11.08 4.91 -14.48
C LEU A 19 11.90 4.44 -15.69
N ALA A 20 11.34 4.55 -16.89
CA ALA A 20 12.03 4.21 -18.15
C ALA A 20 13.00 5.29 -18.61
N GLY A 21 13.08 6.43 -17.92
CA GLY A 21 13.96 7.55 -18.26
C GLY A 21 13.47 8.40 -19.45
N LEU A 22 12.22 8.24 -19.84
CA LEU A 22 11.65 8.96 -21.00
C LEU A 22 11.03 10.30 -20.64
N GLU A 23 10.58 10.46 -19.39
CA GLU A 23 10.06 11.72 -18.87
C GLU A 23 10.56 11.89 -17.44
N LYS A 24 10.80 13.13 -17.02
CA LYS A 24 11.09 13.42 -15.61
C LYS A 24 9.81 13.95 -14.97
N SER A 25 9.30 13.27 -13.97
CA SER A 25 8.13 13.69 -13.24
C SER A 25 8.37 13.45 -11.75
N LEU A 26 8.74 14.51 -11.06
CA LEU A 26 8.92 14.45 -9.60
C LEU A 26 7.57 14.19 -8.94
N ASN A 27 7.55 13.30 -7.99
CA ASN A 27 6.37 12.99 -7.17
C ASN A 27 5.18 12.33 -7.90
N CYS A 28 5.36 11.89 -9.15
CA CYS A 28 4.25 11.26 -9.88
C CYS A 28 3.68 10.04 -9.16
N TRP A 29 4.51 9.27 -8.48
CA TRP A 29 4.07 8.10 -7.72
C TRP A 29 3.15 8.50 -6.57
N ASP A 30 3.53 9.51 -5.78
CA ASP A 30 2.72 9.98 -4.66
C ASP A 30 1.42 10.65 -5.16
N GLU A 31 1.51 11.41 -6.25
CA GLU A 31 0.34 12.05 -6.88
C GLU A 31 -0.64 11.01 -7.42
N ALA A 32 -0.13 9.93 -8.01
CA ALA A 32 -0.98 8.84 -8.50
C ALA A 32 -1.71 8.14 -7.34
N PHE A 33 -1.04 7.98 -6.20
CA PHE A 33 -1.69 7.40 -5.02
C PHE A 33 -2.82 8.31 -4.49
N GLU A 34 -2.59 9.62 -4.46
CA GLU A 34 -3.65 10.57 -4.08
C GLU A 34 -4.83 10.49 -5.06
N ALA A 35 -4.54 10.37 -6.36
CA ALA A 35 -5.58 10.22 -7.38
C ALA A 35 -6.36 8.92 -7.20
N LEU A 36 -5.68 7.82 -6.82
CA LEU A 36 -6.33 6.55 -6.51
C LEU A 36 -7.32 6.71 -5.36
N LYS A 37 -6.89 7.32 -4.27
CA LYS A 37 -7.74 7.53 -3.09
C LYS A 37 -8.94 8.42 -3.43
N GLU A 38 -8.73 9.46 -4.21
CA GLU A 38 -9.81 10.34 -4.65
C GLU A 38 -10.83 9.62 -5.53
N ALA A 39 -10.35 8.76 -6.44
CA ALA A 39 -11.23 7.97 -7.31
C ALA A 39 -12.09 7.01 -6.49
N VAL A 40 -11.48 6.29 -5.56
CA VAL A 40 -12.20 5.36 -4.68
C VAL A 40 -13.22 6.10 -3.82
N ALA A 41 -12.82 7.23 -3.23
CA ALA A 41 -13.71 8.04 -2.40
C ALA A 41 -14.91 8.57 -3.18
N ALA A 42 -14.69 9.00 -4.43
CA ALA A 42 -15.77 9.51 -5.29
C ALA A 42 -16.78 8.41 -5.62
N GLU A 43 -16.30 7.21 -5.98
CA GLU A 43 -17.18 6.08 -6.28
C GLU A 43 -17.96 5.63 -5.04
N ARG A 44 -17.32 5.61 -3.87
CA ARG A 44 -17.96 5.21 -2.60
C ARG A 44 -19.00 6.18 -2.09
N ARG A 45 -18.97 7.44 -2.53
CA ARG A 45 -20.04 8.40 -2.22
C ARG A 45 -21.37 8.00 -2.84
N GLU A 46 -21.33 7.43 -4.04
CA GLU A 46 -22.52 6.95 -4.75
C GLU A 46 -22.85 5.50 -4.43
N GLU A 47 -21.82 4.67 -4.25
CA GLU A 47 -21.94 3.25 -3.98
C GLU A 47 -21.03 2.88 -2.81
N PRO A 48 -21.53 2.94 -1.55
CA PRO A 48 -20.68 2.73 -0.37
C PRO A 48 -19.89 1.41 -0.32
N GLU A 49 -20.39 0.37 -0.98
CA GLU A 49 -19.73 -0.94 -1.03
C GLU A 49 -18.76 -1.08 -2.21
N TYR A 50 -18.52 -0.01 -2.97
CA TYR A 50 -17.63 -0.03 -4.11
C TYR A 50 -16.23 -0.52 -3.70
N ALA A 51 -15.76 -1.57 -4.37
CA ALA A 51 -14.42 -2.15 -4.17
C ALA A 51 -14.05 -2.30 -2.68
N ALA A 52 -14.81 -3.12 -1.96
CA ALA A 52 -14.52 -3.41 -0.55
C ALA A 52 -13.17 -4.13 -0.36
N GLU A 53 -12.70 -4.85 -1.38
CA GLU A 53 -11.40 -5.53 -1.41
C GLU A 53 -10.51 -4.88 -2.48
N LEU A 54 -9.20 -4.92 -2.27
CA LEU A 54 -8.25 -4.30 -3.20
C LEU A 54 -8.39 -4.84 -4.64
N TYR A 55 -8.47 -6.16 -4.79
CA TYR A 55 -8.57 -6.77 -6.12
C TYR A 55 -9.78 -6.27 -6.91
N ALA A 56 -10.85 -5.88 -6.21
CA ALA A 56 -12.06 -5.41 -6.86
C ALA A 56 -11.87 -4.09 -7.62
N LEU A 57 -10.83 -3.32 -7.31
CA LEU A 57 -10.53 -2.11 -8.07
C LEU A 57 -10.25 -2.41 -9.54
N ASP A 58 -9.51 -3.48 -9.80
CA ASP A 58 -9.23 -3.88 -11.19
C ASP A 58 -10.48 -4.40 -11.88
N GLU A 59 -11.31 -5.17 -11.17
CA GLU A 59 -12.58 -5.64 -11.72
C GLU A 59 -13.52 -4.46 -12.07
N GLU A 60 -13.65 -3.50 -11.17
CA GLU A 60 -14.53 -2.33 -11.37
C GLU A 60 -14.06 -1.40 -12.50
N THR A 61 -12.78 -1.44 -12.84
CA THR A 61 -12.21 -0.63 -13.91
C THR A 61 -11.91 -1.45 -15.17
N ASP A 62 -12.50 -2.65 -15.28
CA ASP A 62 -12.31 -3.57 -16.41
C ASP A 62 -10.84 -3.86 -16.71
N TYR A 63 -10.01 -3.92 -15.67
CA TYR A 63 -8.57 -4.19 -15.77
C TYR A 63 -7.79 -3.17 -16.62
N GLU A 64 -8.35 -1.99 -16.80
CA GLU A 64 -7.76 -0.95 -17.65
C GLU A 64 -6.44 -0.40 -17.09
N TYR A 65 -6.32 -0.31 -15.75
CA TYR A 65 -5.21 0.42 -15.13
C TYR A 65 -4.19 -0.44 -14.41
N ASP A 66 -4.46 -1.73 -14.23
CA ASP A 66 -3.62 -2.63 -13.42
C ASP A 66 -3.26 -2.01 -12.07
N VAL A 67 -4.30 -1.73 -11.28
CA VAL A 67 -4.15 -1.04 -9.99
C VAL A 67 -3.27 -1.83 -9.02
N GLN A 68 -3.49 -3.14 -8.91
CA GLN A 68 -2.68 -3.98 -8.02
C GLN A 68 -1.22 -3.98 -8.40
N GLY A 69 -0.92 -4.13 -9.70
CA GLY A 69 0.46 -4.10 -10.20
C GLY A 69 1.13 -2.76 -9.91
N TRP A 70 0.42 -1.66 -10.15
CA TRP A 70 0.94 -0.33 -9.86
C TRP A 70 1.21 -0.14 -8.37
N LEU A 71 0.31 -0.63 -7.50
CA LEU A 71 0.52 -0.54 -6.04
C LEU A 71 1.74 -1.31 -5.58
N GLU A 72 1.97 -2.50 -6.12
CA GLU A 72 3.18 -3.26 -5.81
C GLU A 72 4.44 -2.47 -6.16
N ASP A 73 4.46 -1.87 -7.35
CA ASP A 73 5.58 -1.05 -7.81
C ASP A 73 5.75 0.20 -6.97
N TYR A 74 4.65 0.83 -6.55
CA TYR A 74 4.69 2.00 -5.66
C TYR A 74 5.26 1.64 -4.29
N LEU A 75 4.82 0.54 -3.71
CA LEU A 75 5.34 0.08 -2.42
C LEU A 75 6.85 -0.23 -2.51
N ASP A 76 7.29 -0.82 -3.61
CA ASP A 76 8.71 -1.05 -3.84
C ASP A 76 9.50 0.27 -3.93
N ASP A 77 8.95 1.26 -4.64
CA ASP A 77 9.55 2.59 -4.73
C ASP A 77 9.68 3.24 -3.34
N LEU A 78 8.62 3.17 -2.54
CA LEU A 78 8.62 3.70 -1.18
C LEU A 78 9.63 2.99 -0.28
N ASP A 79 9.74 1.67 -0.42
CA ASP A 79 10.67 0.87 0.38
C ASP A 79 12.13 1.19 0.04
N MET A 80 12.40 1.66 -1.18
CA MET A 80 13.73 2.05 -1.61
C MET A 80 14.11 3.48 -1.23
N ARG A 81 13.18 4.28 -0.77
CA ARG A 81 13.45 5.67 -0.35
C ARG A 81 14.19 5.69 0.99
N GLU A 82 15.05 6.68 1.18
CA GLU A 82 15.77 6.86 2.45
C GLU A 82 14.83 7.08 3.63
N SER A 83 13.81 7.89 3.45
CA SER A 83 12.80 8.16 4.48
C SER A 83 11.69 7.12 4.43
N LYS A 84 11.39 6.51 5.56
CA LYS A 84 10.36 5.48 5.68
C LYS A 84 9.03 6.00 6.23
N GLU A 85 8.92 7.28 6.57
CA GLU A 85 7.67 7.86 7.08
C GLU A 85 6.55 7.73 6.06
N LYS A 86 6.83 7.99 4.79
CA LYS A 86 5.82 7.90 3.74
C LYS A 86 5.37 6.46 3.52
N LEU A 87 6.30 5.51 3.59
CA LEU A 87 5.96 4.07 3.49
C LEU A 87 5.01 3.67 4.62
N LEU A 88 5.31 4.09 5.85
CA LEU A 88 4.46 3.79 7.00
C LEU A 88 3.06 4.39 6.82
N GLU A 89 2.99 5.65 6.40
CA GLU A 89 1.73 6.35 6.13
C GLU A 89 0.88 5.62 5.09
N VAL A 90 1.50 5.26 3.96
CA VAL A 90 0.79 4.57 2.86
C VAL A 90 0.32 3.18 3.29
N CYS A 91 1.14 2.44 4.05
CA CYS A 91 0.72 1.14 4.58
C CYS A 91 -0.52 1.28 5.47
N ASP A 92 -0.53 2.27 6.37
CA ASP A 92 -1.67 2.52 7.25
C ASP A 92 -2.93 2.90 6.46
N GLU A 93 -2.77 3.75 5.44
CA GLU A 93 -3.89 4.16 4.59
C GLU A 93 -4.46 2.97 3.82
N LEU A 94 -3.62 2.11 3.26
CA LEU A 94 -4.06 0.92 2.52
C LEU A 94 -4.77 -0.07 3.43
N ILE A 95 -4.25 -0.30 4.64
CA ILE A 95 -4.89 -1.19 5.62
C ILE A 95 -6.28 -0.66 5.98
N GLY A 96 -6.45 0.65 6.10
CA GLY A 96 -7.74 1.27 6.43
C GLY A 96 -8.70 1.41 5.25
N LEU A 97 -8.21 1.34 4.03
CA LEU A 97 -9.02 1.62 2.84
C LEU A 97 -9.89 0.44 2.40
N PHE A 98 -9.49 -0.78 2.71
CA PHE A 98 -10.16 -2.01 2.31
C PHE A 98 -10.52 -2.85 3.52
N ARG A 99 -11.39 -3.85 3.33
CA ARG A 99 -11.82 -4.75 4.42
C ARG A 99 -10.81 -5.86 4.69
N TRP A 100 -10.09 -6.30 3.66
CA TRP A 100 -9.08 -7.37 3.76
C TRP A 100 -9.64 -8.67 4.34
N GLU A 101 -10.89 -8.99 3.99
CA GLU A 101 -11.55 -10.21 4.43
C GLU A 101 -11.19 -11.41 3.55
N GLU A 102 -11.06 -11.19 2.25
CA GLU A 102 -10.74 -12.23 1.28
C GLU A 102 -9.24 -12.42 1.11
N GLU A 103 -8.50 -11.31 0.98
CA GLU A 103 -7.04 -11.33 0.95
C GLU A 103 -6.51 -10.57 2.16
N LYS A 104 -5.65 -11.22 2.93
CA LYS A 104 -5.02 -10.56 4.09
C LYS A 104 -3.90 -9.66 3.62
N PRO A 105 -3.69 -8.48 4.25
CA PRO A 105 -2.65 -7.54 3.84
C PRO A 105 -1.28 -7.91 4.44
N SER A 106 -0.87 -9.16 4.31
CA SER A 106 0.36 -9.66 4.93
C SER A 106 1.61 -8.95 4.43
N ASP A 107 1.70 -8.71 3.12
CA ASP A 107 2.83 -7.98 2.53
C ASP A 107 2.90 -6.55 3.05
N ILE A 108 1.74 -5.88 3.14
CA ILE A 108 1.66 -4.49 3.61
C ILE A 108 2.00 -4.42 5.09
N ARG A 109 1.52 -5.37 5.88
CA ARG A 109 1.85 -5.47 7.31
C ARG A 109 3.35 -5.70 7.53
N PHE A 110 3.95 -6.55 6.71
CA PHE A 110 5.39 -6.80 6.77
C PHE A 110 6.18 -5.53 6.50
N LEU A 111 5.81 -4.78 5.46
CA LEU A 111 6.42 -3.49 5.12
C LEU A 111 6.23 -2.47 6.25
N LYS A 112 5.06 -2.44 6.88
CA LYS A 112 4.81 -1.55 8.01
C LYS A 112 5.74 -1.86 9.18
N ALA A 113 5.89 -3.13 9.54
CA ALA A 113 6.79 -3.54 10.62
C ALA A 113 8.24 -3.15 10.29
N SER A 114 8.66 -3.37 9.05
CA SER A 114 9.99 -3.00 8.56
C SER A 114 10.21 -1.49 8.64
N ALA A 115 9.24 -0.69 8.20
CA ALA A 115 9.32 0.76 8.25
C ALA A 115 9.43 1.28 9.69
N LEU A 116 8.68 0.71 10.62
CA LEU A 116 8.76 1.06 12.04
C LEU A 116 10.16 0.80 12.60
N ARG A 117 10.77 -0.34 12.25
CA ARG A 117 12.13 -0.65 12.67
C ARG A 117 13.15 0.33 12.09
N ASP A 118 13.02 0.64 10.79
CA ASP A 118 13.94 1.56 10.11
C ASP A 118 13.84 2.99 10.66
N LEU A 119 12.68 3.35 11.20
CA LEU A 119 12.46 4.65 11.85
C LEU A 119 12.93 4.67 13.32
N GLY A 120 13.50 3.57 13.81
CA GLY A 120 13.94 3.47 15.20
C GLY A 120 12.80 3.23 16.20
N ARG A 121 11.62 2.84 15.71
CA ARG A 121 10.42 2.60 16.51
C ARG A 121 10.25 1.10 16.75
N ALA A 122 11.30 0.47 17.26
CA ALA A 122 11.38 -0.98 17.42
C ALA A 122 10.31 -1.55 18.37
N GLU A 123 9.98 -0.81 19.44
CA GLU A 123 8.95 -1.26 20.39
C GLU A 123 7.57 -1.25 19.76
N GLU A 124 7.28 -0.25 18.93
CA GLU A 124 6.01 -0.18 18.19
C GLU A 124 5.94 -1.31 17.15
N ALA A 125 7.06 -1.61 16.48
CA ALA A 125 7.14 -2.73 15.55
C ALA A 125 6.83 -4.05 16.26
N ALA A 126 7.43 -4.27 17.43
CA ALA A 126 7.22 -5.48 18.23
C ALA A 126 5.76 -5.60 18.67
N ALA A 127 5.16 -4.51 19.16
CA ALA A 127 3.76 -4.50 19.58
C ALA A 127 2.81 -4.78 18.41
N PHE A 128 3.10 -4.21 17.24
CA PHE A 128 2.32 -4.45 16.03
C PHE A 128 2.40 -5.94 15.61
N CYS A 129 3.60 -6.51 15.60
CA CYS A 129 3.81 -7.90 15.23
C CYS A 129 3.16 -8.87 16.21
N GLU A 130 3.20 -8.54 17.51
CA GLU A 130 2.57 -9.35 18.55
C GLU A 130 1.05 -9.44 18.32
N LYS A 131 0.39 -8.33 18.03
CA LYS A 131 -1.04 -8.29 17.72
C LYS A 131 -1.36 -9.06 16.45
N TRP A 132 -0.52 -8.93 15.44
CA TRP A 132 -0.68 -9.62 14.17
C TRP A 132 -0.60 -11.13 14.38
N LEU A 133 0.44 -11.60 15.09
CA LEU A 133 0.63 -13.03 15.41
C LEU A 133 -0.53 -13.59 16.23
N ALA A 134 -1.08 -12.79 17.16
CA ALA A 134 -2.22 -13.23 17.99
C ALA A 134 -3.47 -13.50 17.13
N ARG A 135 -3.67 -12.72 16.06
CA ARG A 135 -4.81 -12.90 15.15
C ARG A 135 -4.57 -13.94 14.07
N GLU A 136 -3.34 -14.05 13.61
CA GLU A 136 -2.99 -14.91 12.47
C GLU A 136 -1.70 -15.68 12.77
N PRO A 137 -1.75 -16.64 13.72
CA PRO A 137 -0.54 -17.36 14.18
C PRO A 137 0.10 -18.24 13.10
N ASP A 138 -0.65 -18.61 12.07
CA ASP A 138 -0.16 -19.45 10.97
C ASP A 138 0.39 -18.65 9.79
N ASP A 139 0.31 -17.34 9.84
CA ASP A 139 0.87 -16.48 8.80
C ASP A 139 2.39 -16.40 8.96
N TYR A 140 3.13 -17.06 8.07
CA TYR A 140 4.58 -17.12 8.19
C TYR A 140 5.23 -15.73 8.05
N MET A 141 4.60 -14.78 7.35
CA MET A 141 5.10 -13.40 7.26
C MET A 141 4.99 -12.70 8.61
N ALA A 142 3.94 -12.98 9.38
CA ALA A 142 3.81 -12.46 10.74
C ALA A 142 4.91 -13.02 11.63
N VAL A 143 5.22 -14.30 11.50
CA VAL A 143 6.31 -14.95 12.25
C VAL A 143 7.65 -14.29 11.89
N ALA A 144 7.93 -14.13 10.60
CA ALA A 144 9.19 -13.52 10.13
C ALA A 144 9.32 -12.07 10.62
N ALA A 145 8.26 -11.28 10.47
CA ALA A 145 8.25 -9.88 10.94
C ALA A 145 8.47 -9.80 12.45
N GLY A 146 7.83 -10.71 13.20
CA GLY A 146 7.98 -10.79 14.65
C GLY A 146 9.41 -11.11 15.07
N ILE A 147 10.07 -12.05 14.39
CA ILE A 147 11.46 -12.41 14.68
C ILE A 147 12.35 -11.17 14.54
N TYR A 148 12.25 -10.45 13.42
CA TYR A 148 13.06 -9.25 13.21
C TYR A 148 12.77 -8.17 14.26
N ALA A 149 11.50 -7.93 14.57
CA ALA A 149 11.11 -6.91 15.53
C ALA A 149 11.57 -7.22 16.95
N PHE A 150 11.41 -8.47 17.39
CA PHE A 150 11.80 -8.89 18.74
C PHE A 150 13.31 -8.91 18.93
N LEU A 151 14.08 -9.21 17.89
CA LEU A 151 15.53 -9.16 17.96
C LEU A 151 16.06 -7.75 18.21
N GLU A 152 15.39 -6.75 17.71
CA GLU A 152 15.82 -5.35 17.85
C GLU A 152 15.57 -4.76 19.25
N ILE A 153 14.64 -5.29 20.01
CA ILE A 153 14.32 -4.77 21.34
C ILE A 153 15.03 -5.48 22.50
N ARG A 154 16.00 -6.33 22.19
CA ARG A 154 16.80 -7.01 23.22
C ARG A 154 17.64 -6.04 24.02
#